data_7bf5d11c488dcc4acd8a271d39a269a4
#
_entry.id   7bf5d11c488dcc4acd8a271d39a269a4
#
_cell.length_a   1.000
_cell.length_b   1.000
_cell.length_c   1.000
_cell.angle_alpha   90.00
_cell.angle_beta   90.00
_cell.angle_gamma   90.00
#
_symmetry.space_group_name_H-M   'P 1'
#
loop_
_entity.id
_entity.type
_entity.pdbx_description
1 polymer ?
#
loop_
_entity_poly.entity_id
_entity_poly.type
_entity_poly.pdbx_seq_one_letter_code
_entity_poly.pdbx_strand_id
1 'polypeptide(L)'
;MDVWLAIDREAQRQEAQLELIASENHASLEVMAAMGTVLTNKYAEGYPGKRYYGGCEYVDEVEVLARERAKSLFGAQYANVQPHSGTQAT
;
A
#
# COMPACT_ATOMS: atom_id res chain seq x y z
N MET A 1 7.41 12.99 -22.76
CA MET A 1 6.89 12.18 -22.00
C MET A 1 6.09 12.79 -20.96
N ASP A 2 4.93 12.61 -21.14
CA ASP A 2 3.96 13.45 -20.60
C ASP A 2 3.57 13.05 -19.19
N VAL A 3 3.60 11.74 -18.87
CA VAL A 3 3.22 11.25 -17.54
C VAL A 3 4.22 11.74 -16.50
N TRP A 4 5.51 11.60 -16.75
CA TRP A 4 6.52 12.03 -15.79
C TRP A 4 6.50 13.53 -15.57
N LEU A 5 6.26 14.29 -16.65
CA LEU A 5 6.12 15.74 -16.54
C LEU A 5 4.89 16.11 -15.70
N ALA A 6 3.78 15.40 -15.92
CA ALA A 6 2.57 15.62 -15.13
C ALA A 6 2.80 15.29 -13.66
N ILE A 7 3.53 14.22 -13.35
CA ILE A 7 3.87 13.85 -11.98
C ILE A 7 4.71 14.94 -11.32
N ASP A 8 5.71 15.48 -12.03
CA ASP A 8 6.53 16.56 -11.50
C ASP A 8 5.70 17.80 -11.21
N ARG A 9 4.79 18.13 -12.09
CA ARG A 9 3.90 19.28 -11.90
C ARG A 9 2.97 19.07 -10.73
N GLU A 10 2.47 17.85 -10.55
CA GLU A 10 1.62 17.54 -9.41
C GLU A 10 2.39 17.61 -8.10
N ALA A 11 3.64 17.16 -8.08
CA ALA A 11 4.47 17.28 -6.89
C ALA A 11 4.66 18.74 -6.50
N GLN A 12 4.90 19.61 -7.48
CA GLN A 12 5.04 21.05 -7.24
C GLN A 12 3.73 21.64 -6.74
N ARG A 13 2.60 21.22 -7.30
CA ARG A 13 1.29 21.70 -6.86
C ARG A 13 1.04 21.33 -5.40
N GLN A 14 1.36 20.09 -5.02
CA GLN A 14 1.15 19.64 -3.63
C GLN A 14 2.03 20.39 -2.64
N GLU A 15 3.22 20.79 -3.04
CA GLU A 15 4.08 21.61 -2.18
C GLU A 15 3.58 23.03 -2.04
N ALA A 16 3.00 23.60 -3.10
CA ALA A 16 2.68 25.03 -3.16
C ALA A 16 1.28 25.35 -2.69
N GLN A 17 0.38 24.37 -2.58
CA GLN A 17 -1.02 24.63 -2.27
C GLN A 17 -1.45 23.91 -0.99
N LEU A 18 -2.39 24.51 -0.28
CA LEU A 18 -2.99 23.85 0.88
C LEU A 18 -4.05 22.84 0.41
N GLU A 19 -3.98 21.63 0.97
CA GLU A 19 -4.99 20.63 0.73
C GLU A 19 -6.04 20.70 1.84
N LEU A 20 -7.25 21.12 1.46
CA LEU A 20 -8.34 21.29 2.42
C LEU A 20 -9.39 20.20 2.33
N ILE A 21 -9.17 19.20 1.47
CA ILE A 21 -10.07 18.04 1.35
C ILE A 21 -9.75 17.08 2.49
N ALA A 22 -10.72 16.87 3.38
CA ALA A 22 -10.48 16.15 4.63
C ALA A 22 -10.10 14.67 4.41
N SER A 23 -10.44 14.09 3.26
CA SER A 23 -10.12 12.71 2.96
C SER A 23 -8.74 12.49 2.36
N GLU A 24 -8.00 13.55 2.08
CA GLU A 24 -6.66 13.45 1.50
C GLU A 24 -5.58 13.47 2.57
N ASN A 25 -4.49 12.75 2.31
CA ASN A 25 -3.34 12.72 3.18
C ASN A 25 -2.09 12.48 2.35
N HIS A 26 -0.94 12.81 2.91
CA HIS A 26 0.33 12.58 2.24
C HIS A 26 0.89 11.22 2.68
N ALA A 27 1.17 10.37 1.70
CA ALA A 27 1.84 9.10 1.97
C ALA A 27 3.34 9.32 2.14
N SER A 28 3.99 8.47 2.94
CA SER A 28 5.44 8.54 3.08
C SER A 28 6.13 8.13 1.79
N LEU A 29 7.39 8.56 1.64
CA LEU A 29 8.19 8.15 0.48
C LEU A 29 8.37 6.64 0.42
N GLU A 30 8.52 6.00 1.57
CA GLU A 30 8.69 4.56 1.65
C GLU A 30 7.46 3.81 1.17
N VAL A 31 6.27 4.28 1.53
CA VAL A 31 5.02 3.66 1.07
C VAL A 31 4.88 3.80 -0.44
N MET A 32 5.13 5.02 -0.95
CA MET A 32 5.05 5.25 -2.40
C MET A 32 6.06 4.41 -3.17
N ALA A 33 7.28 4.27 -2.62
CA ALA A 33 8.31 3.45 -3.25
C ALA A 33 7.91 1.98 -3.28
N ALA A 34 7.35 1.47 -2.19
CA ALA A 34 6.94 0.07 -2.11
C ALA A 34 5.85 -0.27 -3.14
N MET A 35 4.93 0.65 -3.37
CA MET A 35 3.83 0.43 -4.31
C MET A 35 4.30 0.30 -5.76
N GLY A 36 5.44 0.89 -6.10
CA GLY A 36 5.95 0.87 -7.46
C GLY A 36 6.99 -0.23 -7.73
N THR A 37 7.06 -1.25 -6.89
CA THR A 37 8.06 -2.31 -7.03
C THR A 37 7.54 -3.50 -7.83
N VAL A 38 8.41 -4.50 -7.99
CA VAL A 38 8.07 -5.74 -8.69
C VAL A 38 6.96 -6.54 -8.00
N LEU A 39 6.66 -6.24 -6.75
CA LEU A 39 5.51 -6.84 -6.07
C LEU A 39 4.22 -6.62 -6.84
N THR A 40 4.14 -5.53 -7.58
CA THR A 40 3.01 -5.20 -8.45
C THR A 40 2.72 -6.31 -9.48
N ASN A 41 3.74 -7.08 -9.87
CA ASN A 41 3.61 -8.10 -10.90
C ASN A 41 3.05 -9.43 -10.38
N LYS A 42 3.00 -9.62 -9.05
CA LYS A 42 2.70 -10.94 -8.51
C LYS A 42 1.23 -11.10 -8.16
N TYR A 43 0.61 -12.06 -8.78
CA TYR A 43 -0.74 -12.47 -8.43
C TYR A 43 -0.68 -13.38 -7.19
N ALA A 44 -1.35 -12.99 -6.09
CA ALA A 44 -1.18 -13.64 -4.79
C ALA A 44 -2.51 -13.92 -4.12
N GLU A 45 -3.41 -14.58 -4.85
CA GLU A 45 -4.72 -14.92 -4.33
C GLU A 45 -4.59 -15.88 -3.14
N GLY A 46 -5.35 -15.60 -2.08
CA GLY A 46 -5.29 -16.37 -0.84
C GLY A 46 -4.59 -15.57 0.27
N TYR A 47 -4.09 -16.28 1.27
CA TYR A 47 -3.43 -15.67 2.43
C TYR A 47 -2.04 -16.30 2.62
N PRO A 48 -1.16 -15.67 3.40
CA PRO A 48 0.17 -16.22 3.63
C PRO A 48 0.12 -17.68 4.07
N GLY A 49 0.90 -18.52 3.41
CA GLY A 49 0.92 -19.96 3.65
C GLY A 49 -0.23 -20.73 3.05
N LYS A 50 -1.22 -20.05 2.50
CA LYS A 50 -2.44 -20.66 1.94
C LYS A 50 -2.78 -20.01 0.61
N ARG A 51 -1.80 -19.91 -0.28
CA ARG A 51 -2.00 -19.31 -1.60
C ARG A 51 -2.49 -20.35 -2.60
N TYR A 52 -3.22 -19.85 -3.59
CA TYR A 52 -3.68 -20.72 -4.68
C TYR A 52 -2.61 -20.96 -5.74
N TYR A 53 -1.60 -20.07 -5.81
CA TYR A 53 -0.53 -20.17 -6.81
C TYR A 53 0.83 -20.11 -6.14
N GLY A 54 1.85 -20.65 -6.84
CA GLY A 54 3.20 -20.68 -6.33
C GLY A 54 3.93 -19.35 -6.45
N GLY A 55 5.12 -19.28 -5.87
CA GLY A 55 5.98 -18.11 -5.99
C GLY A 55 5.62 -16.95 -5.06
N CYS A 56 4.97 -17.24 -3.94
CA CYS A 56 4.49 -16.21 -3.04
C CYS A 56 5.34 -16.07 -1.77
N GLU A 57 6.52 -16.69 -1.71
CA GLU A 57 7.34 -16.69 -0.50
C GLU A 57 7.63 -15.28 -0.02
N TYR A 58 7.98 -14.39 -0.92
CA TYR A 58 8.36 -13.03 -0.55
C TYR A 58 7.17 -12.10 -0.40
N VAL A 59 6.11 -12.32 -1.18
CA VAL A 59 4.84 -11.62 -0.97
C VAL A 59 4.30 -11.95 0.42
N ASP A 60 4.41 -13.22 0.83
CA ASP A 60 3.98 -13.63 2.16
C ASP A 60 4.75 -12.90 3.25
N GLU A 61 6.08 -12.72 3.07
CA GLU A 61 6.87 -11.97 4.05
C GLU A 61 6.35 -10.54 4.21
N VAL A 62 6.04 -9.88 3.11
CA VAL A 62 5.53 -8.51 3.14
C VAL A 62 4.16 -8.45 3.81
N GLU A 63 3.28 -9.37 3.46
CA GLU A 63 1.93 -9.37 4.04
C GLU A 63 1.96 -9.70 5.53
N VAL A 64 2.76 -10.66 5.95
CA VAL A 64 2.90 -11.01 7.36
C VAL A 64 3.47 -9.83 8.14
N LEU A 65 4.48 -9.16 7.58
CA LEU A 65 5.07 -7.99 8.23
C LEU A 65 4.06 -6.86 8.39
N ALA A 66 3.28 -6.59 7.36
CA ALA A 66 2.25 -5.55 7.41
C ALA A 66 1.18 -5.91 8.47
N ARG A 67 0.76 -7.16 8.48
CA ARG A 67 -0.25 -7.64 9.44
C ARG A 67 0.24 -7.50 10.88
N GLU A 68 1.48 -7.92 11.14
CA GLU A 68 2.02 -7.86 12.50
C GLU A 68 2.23 -6.42 12.95
N ARG A 69 2.65 -5.54 12.04
CA ARG A 69 2.80 -4.12 12.37
C ARG A 69 1.46 -3.45 12.62
N ALA A 70 0.43 -3.80 11.86
CA ALA A 70 -0.92 -3.28 12.10
C ALA A 70 -1.43 -3.72 13.47
N LYS A 71 -1.23 -4.99 13.83
CA LYS A 71 -1.62 -5.50 15.15
C LYS A 71 -0.91 -4.74 16.27
N SER A 72 0.37 -4.51 16.10
CA SER A 72 1.18 -3.79 17.10
C SER A 72 0.72 -2.35 17.24
N LEU A 73 0.49 -1.68 16.12
CA LEU A 73 0.12 -0.26 16.10
C LEU A 73 -1.23 -0.02 16.80
N PHE A 74 -2.19 -0.89 16.56
CA PHE A 74 -3.55 -0.72 17.09
C PHE A 74 -3.82 -1.54 18.35
N GLY A 75 -2.85 -2.32 18.84
CA GLY A 75 -3.06 -3.19 19.98
C GLY A 75 -4.10 -4.25 19.74
N ALA A 76 -4.20 -4.77 18.52
CA ALA A 76 -5.21 -5.73 18.12
C ALA A 76 -4.67 -7.15 18.14
N GLN A 77 -5.56 -8.13 18.39
CA GLN A 77 -5.18 -9.53 18.31
C GLN A 77 -5.12 -10.04 16.88
N TYR A 78 -5.92 -9.45 15.99
CA TYR A 78 -6.04 -9.89 14.61
C TYR A 78 -6.03 -8.68 13.69
N ALA A 79 -5.52 -8.85 12.48
CA ALA A 79 -5.55 -7.82 11.46
C ALA A 79 -5.63 -8.47 10.08
N ASN A 80 -6.34 -7.82 9.18
CA ASN A 80 -6.36 -8.19 7.77
C ASN A 80 -5.93 -6.95 6.99
N VAL A 81 -4.84 -7.08 6.24
CA VAL A 81 -4.24 -5.96 5.51
C VAL A 81 -4.49 -6.03 4.01
N GLN A 82 -5.34 -6.96 3.56
CA GLN A 82 -5.63 -7.10 2.13
C GLN A 82 -6.61 -6.08 1.57
N PRO A 83 -7.58 -5.55 2.32
CA PRO A 83 -8.46 -4.54 1.74
C PRO A 83 -7.68 -3.37 1.18
N HIS A 84 -7.98 -2.97 -0.06
CA HIS A 84 -7.23 -1.89 -0.71
C HIS A 84 -7.76 -0.51 -0.34
N SER A 85 -8.87 -0.43 0.37
CA SER A 85 -9.46 0.85 0.74
C SER A 85 -10.38 0.67 1.95
N GLY A 86 -10.69 1.76 2.62
CA GLY A 86 -11.69 1.75 3.68
C GLY A 86 -13.06 1.31 3.17
N THR A 87 -13.40 1.71 1.96
CA THR A 87 -14.66 1.30 1.32
C THR A 87 -14.72 -0.21 1.16
N GLN A 88 -13.62 -0.83 0.71
CA GLN A 88 -13.59 -2.28 0.56
C GLN A 88 -13.69 -2.99 1.91
N ALA A 89 -13.07 -2.42 2.94
CA ALA A 89 -13.07 -3.03 4.27
C ALA A 89 -14.44 -2.98 4.95
N THR A 90 -15.27 -2.03 4.56
CA THR A 90 -16.61 -1.90 5.11
C THR A 90 -17.53 -2.97 4.55
#